data_b2dacf696fc72ba073af93164e1fcbba
#
_entry.id   b2dacf696fc72ba073af93164e1fcbba
#
_cell.length_a   1.000
_cell.length_b   1.000
_cell.length_c   1.000
_cell.angle_alpha   90.00
_cell.angle_beta   90.00
_cell.angle_gamma   90.00
#
_symmetry.space_group_name_H-M   'P 1'
#
loop_
_entity.id
_entity.type
_entity.pdbx_description
1 polymer ?
#
loop_
_entity_poly.entity_id
_entity_poly.type
_entity_poly.pdbx_seq_one_letter_code
_entity_poly.pdbx_strand_id
1 'polypeptide(L)'
;MINNSLHKLGIDIGSISTKGVIIDKNNTILASTYLWTKGNPINAVKEVLKDLQTQIKDKNIKIVSVGTTGSARKLIGTMLNATIIKNEITAHAIGTLSRYPNIRTIIEIGGQDSKIILIKDGIVIDYAMNTLCAAGTGAFLTSQAKRLEIPIEEFGKIALTSTNPASIAARCTVFAESDLVHKAQLGYEKKDIVAGLCRSIALNYLNNVAKGKKIEDPIIFQGGVSKNIAVKKAFEDILNTKIITDKDGHLMGALGVAILSKEKKEINFSFNIITDSFKTTSKNCENCPNNCEIICIEKNNHLIDSWGNRCERGKVKTS
;
A
#
# COMPACT_ATOMS: atom_id res chain seq x y z
N MET A 1 -39.79 0.95 3.47
CA MET A 1 -38.78 1.92 3.00
C MET A 1 -37.48 1.17 2.75
N ILE A 2 -37.14 0.94 1.49
CA ILE A 2 -35.89 0.26 1.12
C ILE A 2 -34.78 1.27 1.44
N ASN A 3 -34.04 0.98 2.51
CA ASN A 3 -32.89 1.79 2.92
C ASN A 3 -31.80 1.54 1.84
N ASN A 4 -31.81 2.31 0.76
CA ASN A 4 -30.77 2.32 -0.25
C ASN A 4 -29.50 2.90 0.38
N SER A 5 -28.79 2.05 1.15
CA SER A 5 -27.53 2.44 1.75
C SER A 5 -26.51 2.62 0.63
N LEU A 6 -26.02 3.85 0.47
CA LEU A 6 -25.01 4.22 -0.50
C LEU A 6 -23.64 3.70 -0.03
N HIS A 7 -22.96 2.94 -0.88
CA HIS A 7 -21.67 2.33 -0.54
C HIS A 7 -20.55 2.94 -1.39
N LYS A 8 -19.32 2.87 -0.89
CA LYS A 8 -18.16 3.42 -1.56
C LYS A 8 -17.11 2.33 -1.74
N LEU A 9 -16.47 2.34 -2.91
CA LEU A 9 -15.36 1.44 -3.25
C LEU A 9 -14.05 2.21 -3.18
N GLY A 10 -13.08 1.68 -2.45
CA GLY A 10 -11.71 2.18 -2.43
C GLY A 10 -10.74 1.12 -2.92
N ILE A 11 -9.87 1.50 -3.83
CA ILE A 11 -8.83 0.63 -4.39
C ILE A 11 -7.46 1.27 -4.18
N ASP A 12 -6.55 0.52 -3.56
CA ASP A 12 -5.13 0.88 -3.41
C ASP A 12 -4.28 -0.09 -4.22
N ILE A 13 -3.66 0.43 -5.30
CA ILE A 13 -2.89 -0.36 -6.25
C ILE A 13 -1.42 -0.07 -6.07
N GLY A 14 -0.76 -0.88 -5.24
CA GLY A 14 0.69 -0.86 -5.10
C GLY A 14 1.40 -1.77 -6.10
N SER A 15 2.71 -1.59 -6.24
CA SER A 15 3.56 -2.39 -7.13
C SER A 15 3.57 -3.88 -6.76
N ILE A 16 3.52 -4.19 -5.46
CA ILE A 16 3.55 -5.57 -4.93
C ILE A 16 2.15 -6.09 -4.63
N SER A 17 1.28 -5.27 -4.05
CA SER A 17 -0.04 -5.72 -3.60
C SER A 17 -1.13 -4.72 -3.96
N THR A 18 -2.30 -5.25 -4.29
CA THR A 18 -3.53 -4.50 -4.60
C THR A 18 -4.56 -4.82 -3.52
N LYS A 19 -5.20 -3.79 -2.99
CA LYS A 19 -6.22 -3.90 -1.94
C LYS A 19 -7.50 -3.22 -2.39
N GLY A 20 -8.62 -3.79 -1.99
CA GLY A 20 -9.94 -3.22 -2.22
C GLY A 20 -10.78 -3.26 -0.96
N VAL A 21 -11.59 -2.23 -0.74
CA VAL A 21 -12.59 -2.20 0.32
C VAL A 21 -13.91 -1.64 -0.20
N ILE A 22 -15.00 -2.19 0.29
CA ILE A 22 -16.34 -1.60 0.16
C ILE A 22 -16.76 -1.16 1.55
N ILE A 23 -17.13 0.11 1.69
CA ILE A 23 -17.57 0.69 2.95
C ILE A 23 -19.01 1.21 2.87
N ASP A 24 -19.68 1.24 4.04
CA ASP A 24 -20.97 1.87 4.22
C ASP A 24 -20.85 3.39 4.50
N LYS A 25 -22.00 4.04 4.74
CA LYS A 25 -22.06 5.47 5.10
C LYS A 25 -21.33 5.82 6.40
N ASN A 26 -21.15 4.86 7.30
CA ASN A 26 -20.46 5.03 8.58
C ASN A 26 -18.95 4.70 8.48
N ASN A 27 -18.44 4.47 7.26
CA ASN A 27 -17.07 4.03 6.98
C ASN A 27 -16.73 2.63 7.52
N THR A 28 -17.75 1.80 7.81
CA THR A 28 -17.57 0.40 8.19
C THR A 28 -17.20 -0.43 6.96
N ILE A 29 -16.16 -1.26 7.06
CA ILE A 29 -15.77 -2.16 5.99
C ILE A 29 -16.77 -3.33 5.92
N LEU A 30 -17.47 -3.46 4.79
CA LEU A 30 -18.43 -4.51 4.50
C LEU A 30 -17.84 -5.69 3.73
N ALA A 31 -16.83 -5.40 2.91
CA ALA A 31 -16.03 -6.36 2.17
C ALA A 31 -14.63 -5.82 1.98
N SER A 32 -13.63 -6.70 1.99
CA SER A 32 -12.23 -6.31 1.76
C SER A 32 -11.45 -7.45 1.16
N THR A 33 -10.42 -7.09 0.38
CA THR A 33 -9.50 -8.06 -0.20
C THR A 33 -8.09 -7.50 -0.29
N TYR A 34 -7.11 -8.40 -0.28
CA TYR A 34 -5.70 -8.10 -0.40
C TYR A 34 -5.06 -9.17 -1.28
N LEU A 35 -4.57 -8.80 -2.46
CA LEU A 35 -3.97 -9.70 -3.44
C LEU A 35 -2.60 -9.18 -3.91
N TRP A 36 -1.78 -10.08 -4.43
CA TRP A 36 -0.52 -9.74 -5.06
C TRP A 36 -0.74 -9.13 -6.45
N THR A 37 -0.10 -8.00 -6.75
CA THR A 37 -0.22 -7.32 -8.06
C THR A 37 0.46 -8.10 -9.20
N LYS A 38 1.54 -8.82 -8.91
CA LYS A 38 2.27 -9.67 -9.87
C LYS A 38 2.65 -8.93 -11.17
N GLY A 39 3.00 -7.65 -11.07
CA GLY A 39 3.38 -6.82 -12.22
C GLY A 39 2.25 -6.46 -13.18
N ASN A 40 1.01 -6.88 -12.92
CA ASN A 40 -0.15 -6.60 -13.79
C ASN A 40 -1.29 -5.95 -12.98
N PRO A 41 -1.29 -4.61 -12.85
CA PRO A 41 -2.28 -3.89 -12.03
C PRO A 41 -3.71 -4.04 -12.56
N ILE A 42 -3.91 -4.15 -13.88
CA ILE A 42 -5.24 -4.33 -14.47
C ILE A 42 -5.84 -5.66 -14.02
N ASN A 43 -5.10 -6.75 -14.20
CA ASN A 43 -5.58 -8.07 -13.78
C ASN A 43 -5.74 -8.16 -12.27
N ALA A 44 -4.82 -7.60 -11.49
CA ALA A 44 -4.92 -7.60 -10.04
C ALA A 44 -6.20 -6.90 -9.55
N VAL A 45 -6.57 -5.76 -10.16
CA VAL A 45 -7.82 -5.07 -9.83
C VAL A 45 -9.04 -5.87 -10.25
N LYS A 46 -9.01 -6.53 -11.40
CA LYS A 46 -10.11 -7.43 -11.81
C LYS A 46 -10.35 -8.56 -10.80
N GLU A 47 -9.29 -9.20 -10.33
CA GLU A 47 -9.38 -10.24 -9.29
C GLU A 47 -9.87 -9.67 -7.94
N VAL A 48 -9.40 -8.47 -7.56
CA VAL A 48 -9.91 -7.76 -6.38
C VAL A 48 -11.42 -7.51 -6.51
N LEU A 49 -11.88 -7.00 -7.65
CA LEU A 49 -13.30 -6.73 -7.88
C LEU A 49 -14.14 -8.00 -7.87
N LYS A 50 -13.62 -9.10 -8.45
CA LYS A 50 -14.29 -10.40 -8.46
C LYS A 50 -14.46 -10.96 -7.04
N ASP A 51 -13.42 -10.86 -6.22
CA ASP A 51 -13.49 -11.31 -4.82
C ASP A 51 -14.46 -10.43 -4.02
N LEU A 52 -14.38 -9.09 -4.15
CA LEU A 52 -15.33 -8.19 -3.50
C LEU A 52 -16.78 -8.46 -3.93
N GLN A 53 -17.02 -8.70 -5.22
CA GLN A 53 -18.36 -9.04 -5.75
C GLN A 53 -18.89 -10.31 -5.10
N THR A 54 -18.03 -11.31 -4.94
CA THR A 54 -18.41 -12.58 -4.30
C THR A 54 -18.82 -12.37 -2.83
N GLN A 55 -18.07 -11.54 -2.09
CA GLN A 55 -18.35 -11.25 -0.67
C GLN A 55 -19.66 -10.49 -0.44
N ILE A 56 -20.16 -9.79 -1.47
CA ILE A 56 -21.37 -8.97 -1.35
C ILE A 56 -22.57 -9.55 -2.12
N LYS A 57 -22.44 -10.75 -2.73
CA LYS A 57 -23.43 -11.35 -3.64
C LYS A 57 -24.85 -11.36 -3.08
N ASP A 58 -24.99 -11.67 -1.79
CA ASP A 58 -26.28 -11.78 -1.11
C ASP A 58 -26.70 -10.49 -0.37
N LYS A 59 -25.98 -9.38 -0.62
CA LYS A 59 -26.23 -8.10 0.03
C LYS A 59 -26.74 -7.09 -0.99
N ASN A 60 -27.75 -6.31 -0.63
CA ASN A 60 -28.22 -5.20 -1.45
C ASN A 60 -27.25 -4.01 -1.36
N ILE A 61 -26.11 -4.10 -2.06
CA ILE A 61 -25.04 -3.10 -2.06
C ILE A 61 -25.02 -2.37 -3.40
N LYS A 62 -25.27 -1.06 -3.36
CA LYS A 62 -25.11 -0.14 -4.49
C LYS A 62 -23.86 0.72 -4.28
N ILE A 63 -22.85 0.54 -5.12
CA ILE A 63 -21.65 1.38 -5.11
C ILE A 63 -21.93 2.65 -5.90
N VAL A 64 -21.81 3.81 -5.24
CA VAL A 64 -22.12 5.13 -5.81
C VAL A 64 -20.88 6.00 -6.02
N SER A 65 -19.75 5.61 -5.45
CA SER A 65 -18.49 6.30 -5.67
C SER A 65 -17.30 5.36 -5.61
N VAL A 66 -16.24 5.69 -6.33
CA VAL A 66 -15.00 4.92 -6.42
C VAL A 66 -13.82 5.84 -6.20
N GLY A 67 -12.93 5.46 -5.29
CA GLY A 67 -11.66 6.13 -5.07
C GLY A 67 -10.47 5.22 -5.41
N THR A 68 -9.41 5.79 -5.99
CA THR A 68 -8.17 5.05 -6.28
C THR A 68 -6.94 5.76 -5.73
N THR A 69 -6.01 4.96 -5.21
CA THR A 69 -4.70 5.40 -4.70
C THR A 69 -3.64 4.36 -5.05
N GLY A 70 -2.40 4.60 -4.69
CA GLY A 70 -1.28 3.70 -5.00
C GLY A 70 -0.50 4.13 -6.24
N SER A 71 0.52 3.33 -6.61
CA SER A 71 1.41 3.63 -7.74
C SER A 71 0.68 3.66 -9.08
N ALA A 72 -0.25 2.74 -9.33
CA ALA A 72 -1.03 2.69 -10.57
C ALA A 72 -2.41 3.41 -10.47
N ARG A 73 -2.59 4.32 -9.51
CA ARG A 73 -3.88 4.99 -9.23
C ARG A 73 -4.52 5.66 -10.43
N LYS A 74 -3.73 6.28 -11.34
CA LYS A 74 -4.26 6.94 -12.54
C LYS A 74 -4.84 5.94 -13.52
N LEU A 75 -4.05 4.92 -13.87
CA LEU A 75 -4.47 3.85 -14.77
C LEU A 75 -5.78 3.21 -14.29
N ILE A 76 -5.81 2.81 -13.04
CA ILE A 76 -6.99 2.14 -12.47
C ILE A 76 -8.13 3.12 -12.23
N GLY A 77 -7.82 4.38 -11.89
CA GLY A 77 -8.83 5.43 -11.78
C GLY A 77 -9.58 5.67 -13.09
N THR A 78 -8.87 5.72 -14.20
CA THR A 78 -9.46 5.82 -15.54
C THR A 78 -10.25 4.54 -15.88
N MET A 79 -9.67 3.36 -15.63
CA MET A 79 -10.33 2.09 -15.87
C MET A 79 -11.67 1.97 -15.13
N LEU A 80 -11.73 2.41 -13.87
CA LEU A 80 -12.92 2.31 -13.01
C LEU A 80 -13.86 3.52 -13.09
N ASN A 81 -13.53 4.52 -13.90
CA ASN A 81 -14.19 5.83 -13.91
C ASN A 81 -14.31 6.41 -12.48
N ALA A 82 -13.16 6.41 -11.76
CA ALA A 82 -13.11 6.76 -10.36
C ALA A 82 -13.54 8.22 -10.11
N THR A 83 -14.37 8.42 -9.10
CA THR A 83 -14.82 9.77 -8.68
C THR A 83 -13.68 10.59 -8.06
N ILE A 84 -12.65 9.90 -7.54
CA ILE A 84 -11.45 10.56 -7.00
C ILE A 84 -10.20 9.68 -7.20
N ILE A 85 -9.10 10.35 -7.50
CA ILE A 85 -7.76 9.77 -7.57
C ILE A 85 -6.88 10.56 -6.60
N LYS A 86 -6.29 9.91 -5.59
CA LYS A 86 -5.47 10.57 -4.57
C LYS A 86 -4.12 9.87 -4.39
N ASN A 87 -3.14 10.63 -3.90
CA ASN A 87 -1.85 10.07 -3.52
C ASN A 87 -1.97 9.23 -2.24
N GLU A 88 -1.00 8.37 -2.03
CA GLU A 88 -0.96 7.42 -0.92
C GLU A 88 -0.88 8.11 0.45
N ILE A 89 -0.11 9.20 0.56
CA ILE A 89 0.05 9.92 1.84
C ILE A 89 -1.31 10.40 2.35
N THR A 90 -2.08 11.08 1.48
CA THR A 90 -3.43 11.55 1.83
C THR A 90 -4.36 10.40 2.15
N ALA A 91 -4.33 9.32 1.35
CA ALA A 91 -5.20 8.18 1.56
C ALA A 91 -4.91 7.47 2.90
N HIS A 92 -3.64 7.19 3.20
CA HIS A 92 -3.25 6.58 4.47
C HIS A 92 -3.61 7.47 5.67
N ALA A 93 -3.34 8.77 5.60
CA ALA A 93 -3.69 9.70 6.68
C ALA A 93 -5.20 9.71 6.96
N ILE A 94 -6.05 9.84 5.93
CA ILE A 94 -7.51 9.86 6.09
C ILE A 94 -8.05 8.52 6.61
N GLY A 95 -7.57 7.41 6.08
CA GLY A 95 -7.97 6.08 6.56
C GLY A 95 -7.63 5.88 8.03
N THR A 96 -6.44 6.31 8.44
CA THR A 96 -5.99 6.22 9.83
C THR A 96 -6.77 7.14 10.74
N LEU A 97 -6.90 8.42 10.39
CA LEU A 97 -7.61 9.42 11.22
C LEU A 97 -9.09 9.09 11.39
N SER A 98 -9.70 8.38 10.45
CA SER A 98 -11.10 7.94 10.59
C SER A 98 -11.32 6.96 11.76
N ARG A 99 -10.27 6.26 12.19
CA ARG A 99 -10.31 5.29 13.31
C ARG A 99 -9.53 5.76 14.53
N TYR A 100 -8.47 6.52 14.31
CA TYR A 100 -7.53 6.99 15.32
C TYR A 100 -7.33 8.50 15.20
N PRO A 101 -8.32 9.32 15.62
CA PRO A 101 -8.31 10.77 15.37
C PRO A 101 -7.15 11.52 16.03
N ASN A 102 -6.58 10.96 17.10
CA ASN A 102 -5.49 11.60 17.88
C ASN A 102 -4.08 11.13 17.46
N ILE A 103 -3.94 10.33 16.40
CA ILE A 103 -2.63 9.86 15.92
C ILE A 103 -1.74 11.05 15.54
N ARG A 104 -0.45 10.95 15.91
CA ARG A 104 0.58 11.95 15.60
C ARG A 104 1.57 11.43 14.57
N THR A 105 1.87 10.13 14.59
CA THR A 105 2.82 9.52 13.67
C THR A 105 2.26 8.24 13.07
N ILE A 106 2.33 8.14 11.74
CA ILE A 106 2.08 6.90 11.00
C ILE A 106 3.40 6.37 10.49
N ILE A 107 3.76 5.17 10.92
CA ILE A 107 4.81 4.34 10.34
C ILE A 107 4.14 3.40 9.34
N GLU A 108 4.44 3.51 8.05
CA GLU A 108 3.91 2.60 7.03
C GLU A 108 5.05 1.88 6.34
N ILE A 109 4.99 0.54 6.33
CA ILE A 109 5.91 -0.31 5.57
C ILE A 109 5.11 -1.23 4.67
N GLY A 110 5.20 -0.92 3.38
CA GLY A 110 4.59 -1.68 2.30
C GLY A 110 5.48 -2.80 1.77
N GLY A 111 5.15 -3.28 0.58
CA GLY A 111 5.91 -4.31 -0.11
C GLY A 111 7.22 -3.81 -0.72
N GLN A 112 7.22 -2.65 -1.37
CA GLN A 112 8.40 -2.06 -2.03
C GLN A 112 8.80 -0.70 -1.50
N ASP A 113 7.95 -0.02 -0.79
CA ASP A 113 8.19 1.30 -0.25
C ASP A 113 7.87 1.35 1.24
N SER A 114 8.30 2.40 1.86
CA SER A 114 8.00 2.71 3.26
C SER A 114 7.85 4.21 3.42
N LYS A 115 6.96 4.62 4.32
CA LYS A 115 6.58 6.02 4.50
C LYS A 115 6.43 6.34 5.98
N ILE A 116 6.83 7.56 6.34
CA ILE A 116 6.44 8.19 7.61
C ILE A 116 5.52 9.36 7.30
N ILE A 117 4.44 9.51 8.06
CA ILE A 117 3.50 10.62 7.94
C ILE A 117 3.33 11.22 9.32
N LEU A 118 3.62 12.51 9.45
CA LEU A 118 3.49 13.27 10.69
C LEU A 118 2.21 14.10 10.65
N ILE A 119 1.44 13.99 11.73
CA ILE A 119 0.11 14.59 11.81
C ILE A 119 0.06 15.53 13.03
N LYS A 120 -0.53 16.69 12.84
CA LYS A 120 -0.85 17.62 13.91
C LYS A 120 -2.26 18.15 13.68
N ASP A 121 -3.07 18.09 14.73
CA ASP A 121 -4.46 18.58 14.73
C ASP A 121 -5.30 18.01 13.55
N GLY A 122 -5.10 16.71 13.24
CA GLY A 122 -5.78 16.02 12.15
C GLY A 122 -5.27 16.36 10.74
N ILE A 123 -4.18 17.11 10.62
CA ILE A 123 -3.60 17.57 9.35
C ILE A 123 -2.20 16.97 9.18
N VAL A 124 -1.90 16.48 7.98
CA VAL A 124 -0.54 16.05 7.61
C VAL A 124 0.35 17.30 7.53
N ILE A 125 1.36 17.37 8.40
CA ILE A 125 2.30 18.50 8.46
C ILE A 125 3.63 18.19 7.79
N ASP A 126 4.00 16.91 7.72
CA ASP A 126 5.24 16.48 7.07
C ASP A 126 5.17 14.99 6.73
N TYR A 127 5.97 14.57 5.77
CA TYR A 127 6.12 13.15 5.41
C TYR A 127 7.48 12.89 4.78
N ALA A 128 7.89 11.65 4.78
CA ALA A 128 8.98 11.14 3.95
C ALA A 128 8.65 9.75 3.45
N MET A 129 9.29 9.36 2.37
CA MET A 129 9.12 8.01 1.81
C MET A 129 10.42 7.52 1.18
N ASN A 130 10.61 6.21 1.26
CA ASN A 130 11.68 5.49 0.57
C ASN A 130 11.06 4.66 -0.55
N THR A 131 11.38 4.99 -1.78
CA THR A 131 10.92 4.29 -2.99
C THR A 131 12.03 3.56 -3.73
N LEU A 132 13.29 3.71 -3.29
CA LEU A 132 14.46 3.24 -4.02
C LEU A 132 15.15 2.04 -3.36
N CYS A 133 15.05 1.90 -2.03
CA CYS A 133 15.79 0.88 -1.29
C CYS A 133 14.86 -0.18 -0.70
N ALA A 134 15.06 -1.43 -1.07
CA ALA A 134 14.29 -2.57 -0.56
C ALA A 134 14.58 -2.90 0.91
N ALA A 135 15.69 -2.43 1.50
CA ALA A 135 16.18 -2.85 2.81
C ALA A 135 15.18 -2.63 3.96
N GLY A 136 14.33 -1.62 3.86
CA GLY A 136 13.30 -1.32 4.87
C GLY A 136 11.89 -1.72 4.44
N THR A 137 11.71 -2.78 3.64
CA THR A 137 10.42 -3.11 3.01
C THR A 137 10.02 -4.57 3.21
N GLY A 138 8.75 -4.86 2.95
CA GLY A 138 8.20 -6.21 3.03
C GLY A 138 8.79 -7.18 2.02
N ALA A 139 9.21 -6.70 0.84
CA ALA A 139 9.83 -7.54 -0.19
C ALA A 139 11.15 -8.14 0.31
N PHE A 140 11.95 -7.36 1.06
CA PHE A 140 13.16 -7.88 1.67
C PHE A 140 12.85 -8.98 2.69
N LEU A 141 11.90 -8.76 3.61
CA LEU A 141 11.49 -9.80 4.56
C LEU A 141 11.01 -11.06 3.87
N THR A 142 10.17 -10.93 2.86
CA THR A 142 9.66 -12.08 2.10
C THR A 142 10.77 -12.86 1.40
N SER A 143 11.76 -12.15 0.85
CA SER A 143 12.94 -12.76 0.24
C SER A 143 13.76 -13.56 1.27
N GLN A 144 14.00 -12.99 2.46
CA GLN A 144 14.75 -13.67 3.50
C GLN A 144 13.96 -14.85 4.12
N ALA A 145 12.65 -14.71 4.28
CA ALA A 145 11.78 -15.77 4.74
C ALA A 145 11.85 -16.99 3.79
N LYS A 146 11.77 -16.73 2.47
CA LYS A 146 11.93 -17.76 1.45
C LYS A 146 13.32 -18.43 1.52
N ARG A 147 14.39 -17.65 1.68
CA ARG A 147 15.78 -18.17 1.79
C ARG A 147 15.96 -19.08 3.02
N LEU A 148 15.33 -18.73 4.14
CA LEU A 148 15.39 -19.50 5.38
C LEU A 148 14.37 -20.65 5.42
N GLU A 149 13.54 -20.77 4.38
CA GLU A 149 12.44 -21.76 4.29
C GLU A 149 11.44 -21.63 5.47
N ILE A 150 11.10 -20.39 5.79
CA ILE A 150 10.14 -20.04 6.85
C ILE A 150 8.94 -19.35 6.21
N PRO A 151 7.70 -19.79 6.48
CA PRO A 151 6.52 -19.05 6.08
C PRO A 151 6.55 -17.61 6.64
N ILE A 152 6.25 -16.61 5.81
CA ILE A 152 6.36 -15.20 6.22
C ILE A 152 5.44 -14.88 7.41
N GLU A 153 4.32 -15.60 7.53
CA GLU A 153 3.35 -15.47 8.60
C GLU A 153 3.91 -15.94 9.98
N GLU A 154 4.86 -16.86 9.96
CA GLU A 154 5.51 -17.41 11.17
C GLU A 154 6.78 -16.62 11.54
N PHE A 155 7.29 -15.80 10.61
CA PHE A 155 8.57 -15.13 10.76
C PHE A 155 8.66 -14.28 12.03
N GLY A 156 7.62 -13.50 12.32
CA GLY A 156 7.57 -12.66 13.52
C GLY A 156 7.47 -13.48 14.81
N LYS A 157 6.73 -14.59 14.82
CA LYS A 157 6.60 -15.47 15.99
C LYS A 157 7.93 -16.13 16.32
N ILE A 158 8.63 -16.65 15.31
CA ILE A 158 9.95 -17.28 15.47
C ILE A 158 10.95 -16.24 16.01
N ALA A 159 10.96 -15.02 15.46
CA ALA A 159 11.83 -13.94 15.94
C ALA A 159 11.66 -13.67 17.44
N LEU A 160 10.42 -13.68 17.94
CA LEU A 160 10.13 -13.42 19.36
C LEU A 160 10.58 -14.52 20.32
N THR A 161 10.96 -15.70 19.83
CA THR A 161 11.54 -16.75 20.67
C THR A 161 13.04 -16.58 20.88
N SER A 162 13.67 -15.63 20.19
CA SER A 162 15.09 -15.33 20.34
C SER A 162 15.37 -14.59 21.65
N THR A 163 16.40 -15.02 22.34
CA THR A 163 16.98 -14.32 23.51
C THR A 163 18.30 -13.61 23.18
N ASN A 164 18.88 -13.89 21.99
CA ASN A 164 20.14 -13.33 21.56
C ASN A 164 20.10 -12.96 20.06
N PRO A 165 19.36 -11.91 19.66
CA PRO A 165 19.22 -11.51 18.27
C PRO A 165 20.56 -11.25 17.59
N ALA A 166 20.78 -11.85 16.42
CA ALA A 166 21.99 -11.66 15.65
C ALA A 166 22.14 -10.19 15.19
N SER A 167 23.34 -9.67 15.23
CA SER A 167 23.62 -8.35 14.65
C SER A 167 23.61 -8.45 13.12
N ILE A 168 22.64 -7.79 12.49
CA ILE A 168 22.44 -7.73 11.04
C ILE A 168 22.50 -6.27 10.59
N ALA A 169 23.21 -6.00 9.48
CA ALA A 169 23.36 -4.66 8.93
C ALA A 169 22.00 -4.03 8.57
N ALA A 170 21.80 -2.78 8.98
CA ALA A 170 20.58 -2.02 8.79
C ALA A 170 20.69 -0.95 7.69
N ARG A 171 21.58 -1.11 6.72
CA ARG A 171 21.81 -0.12 5.65
C ARG A 171 21.37 -0.61 4.28
N CYS A 172 21.99 -1.67 3.79
CA CYS A 172 21.77 -2.21 2.45
C CYS A 172 21.39 -3.68 2.55
N THR A 173 20.46 -4.14 1.70
CA THR A 173 20.03 -5.54 1.62
C THR A 173 21.19 -6.49 1.35
N VAL A 174 22.15 -6.10 0.51
CA VAL A 174 23.31 -6.92 0.17
C VAL A 174 24.14 -7.23 1.43
N PHE A 175 24.39 -6.23 2.26
CA PHE A 175 25.11 -6.45 3.52
C PHE A 175 24.29 -7.24 4.54
N ALA A 176 22.98 -6.97 4.62
CA ALA A 176 22.10 -7.74 5.50
C ALA A 176 22.03 -9.22 5.09
N GLU A 177 22.04 -9.52 3.79
CA GLU A 177 22.09 -10.90 3.28
C GLU A 177 23.45 -11.56 3.56
N SER A 178 24.54 -10.82 3.37
CA SER A 178 25.90 -11.31 3.69
C SER A 178 26.03 -11.63 5.18
N ASP A 179 25.51 -10.74 6.04
CA ASP A 179 25.50 -10.96 7.49
C ASP A 179 24.66 -12.20 7.86
N LEU A 180 23.47 -12.35 7.24
CA LEU A 180 22.64 -13.55 7.46
C LEU A 180 23.42 -14.82 7.18
N VAL A 181 24.07 -14.91 6.01
CA VAL A 181 24.85 -16.09 5.61
C VAL A 181 26.01 -16.32 6.58
N HIS A 182 26.77 -15.26 6.91
CA HIS A 182 27.88 -15.34 7.84
C HIS A 182 27.44 -15.79 9.23
N LYS A 183 26.34 -15.23 9.76
CA LYS A 183 25.82 -15.65 11.08
C LYS A 183 25.35 -17.11 11.08
N ALA A 184 24.72 -17.58 10.00
CA ALA A 184 24.36 -18.99 9.85
C ALA A 184 25.60 -19.90 9.87
N GLN A 185 26.69 -19.52 9.18
CA GLN A 185 27.98 -20.24 9.19
C GLN A 185 28.65 -20.26 10.57
N LEU A 186 28.46 -19.21 11.37
CA LEU A 186 28.93 -19.14 12.75
C LEU A 186 28.09 -19.94 13.74
N GLY A 187 27.03 -20.62 13.28
CA GLY A 187 26.19 -21.47 14.10
C GLY A 187 25.09 -20.75 14.88
N TYR A 188 24.75 -19.50 14.51
CA TYR A 188 23.57 -18.84 15.08
C TYR A 188 22.30 -19.61 14.74
N GLU A 189 21.40 -19.74 15.71
CA GLU A 189 20.10 -20.37 15.48
C GLU A 189 19.23 -19.53 14.53
N LYS A 190 18.36 -20.19 13.75
CA LYS A 190 17.47 -19.49 12.82
C LYS A 190 16.63 -18.39 13.52
N LYS A 191 16.14 -18.64 14.76
CA LYS A 191 15.38 -17.64 15.52
C LYS A 191 16.14 -16.35 15.78
N ASP A 192 17.47 -16.46 16.07
CA ASP A 192 18.32 -15.30 16.38
C ASP A 192 18.60 -14.49 15.11
N ILE A 193 18.82 -15.14 13.98
CA ILE A 193 18.97 -14.51 12.67
C ILE A 193 17.68 -13.78 12.28
N VAL A 194 16.52 -14.42 12.43
CA VAL A 194 15.20 -13.85 12.11
C VAL A 194 14.91 -12.63 13.00
N ALA A 195 15.24 -12.69 14.28
CA ALA A 195 15.11 -11.56 15.20
C ALA A 195 16.01 -10.39 14.80
N GLY A 196 17.26 -10.68 14.41
CA GLY A 196 18.20 -9.70 13.88
C GLY A 196 17.68 -9.02 12.61
N LEU A 197 17.08 -9.78 11.68
CA LEU A 197 16.46 -9.24 10.47
C LEU A 197 15.28 -8.33 10.79
N CYS A 198 14.38 -8.71 11.69
CA CYS A 198 13.26 -7.86 12.11
C CYS A 198 13.74 -6.55 12.72
N ARG A 199 14.80 -6.61 13.58
CA ARG A 199 15.42 -5.43 14.16
C ARG A 199 16.09 -4.56 13.10
N SER A 200 16.78 -5.15 12.12
CA SER A 200 17.47 -4.41 11.05
C SER A 200 16.51 -3.61 10.19
N ILE A 201 15.29 -4.11 9.93
CA ILE A 201 14.23 -3.37 9.21
C ILE A 201 13.81 -2.13 9.99
N ALA A 202 13.53 -2.25 11.28
CA ALA A 202 13.15 -1.10 12.11
C ALA A 202 14.26 -0.05 12.14
N LEU A 203 15.52 -0.46 12.33
CA LEU A 203 16.66 0.44 12.30
C LEU A 203 16.87 1.08 10.92
N ASN A 204 16.74 0.31 9.84
CA ASN A 204 16.83 0.85 8.48
C ASN A 204 15.78 1.93 8.24
N TYR A 205 14.53 1.64 8.61
CA TYR A 205 13.44 2.60 8.49
C TYR A 205 13.73 3.90 9.26
N LEU A 206 14.15 3.80 10.52
CA LEU A 206 14.44 4.97 11.36
C LEU A 206 15.61 5.80 10.83
N ASN A 207 16.64 5.13 10.30
CA ASN A 207 17.86 5.78 9.80
C ASN A 207 17.69 6.42 8.41
N ASN A 208 16.75 5.95 7.60
CA ASN A 208 16.57 6.41 6.22
C ASN A 208 15.25 7.16 6.01
N VAL A 209 14.12 6.58 6.38
CA VAL A 209 12.79 7.17 6.14
C VAL A 209 12.45 8.21 7.20
N ALA A 210 12.69 7.88 8.46
CA ALA A 210 12.39 8.76 9.59
C ALA A 210 13.53 9.71 9.96
N LYS A 211 14.64 9.69 9.21
CA LYS A 211 15.80 10.52 9.48
C LYS A 211 15.43 12.01 9.52
N GLY A 212 15.73 12.66 10.65
CA GLY A 212 15.42 14.08 10.86
C GLY A 212 13.95 14.39 11.08
N LYS A 213 13.09 13.38 11.21
CA LYS A 213 11.69 13.55 11.52
C LYS A 213 11.45 13.46 13.03
N LYS A 214 10.56 14.32 13.53
CA LYS A 214 10.14 14.30 14.94
C LYS A 214 9.00 13.30 15.11
N ILE A 215 9.33 12.09 15.55
CA ILE A 215 8.34 11.05 15.85
C ILE A 215 7.67 11.41 17.18
N GLU A 216 6.34 11.53 17.17
CA GLU A 216 5.54 11.87 18.37
C GLU A 216 4.44 10.84 18.58
N ASP A 217 4.20 10.54 19.87
CA ASP A 217 3.08 9.68 20.27
C ASP A 217 1.72 10.41 20.16
N PRO A 218 0.61 9.67 19.89
CA PRO A 218 0.51 8.24 19.64
C PRO A 218 1.01 7.84 18.24
N ILE A 219 1.68 6.68 18.16
CA ILE A 219 2.24 6.12 16.92
C ILE A 219 1.40 4.93 16.47
N ILE A 220 1.09 4.86 15.18
CA ILE A 220 0.48 3.66 14.56
C ILE A 220 1.40 3.07 13.50
N PHE A 221 1.53 1.74 13.51
CA PHE A 221 2.25 0.98 12.49
C PHE A 221 1.27 0.28 11.55
N GLN A 222 1.39 0.51 10.25
CA GLN A 222 0.50 -0.01 9.22
C GLN A 222 1.29 -0.45 7.96
N GLY A 223 0.56 -0.88 6.93
CA GLY A 223 1.12 -1.57 5.77
C GLY A 223 1.23 -3.07 6.00
N GLY A 224 1.68 -3.82 4.98
CA GLY A 224 1.76 -5.28 5.04
C GLY A 224 2.67 -5.81 6.14
N VAL A 225 3.77 -5.10 6.43
CA VAL A 225 4.77 -5.49 7.44
C VAL A 225 4.24 -5.29 8.87
N SER A 226 3.21 -4.48 9.09
CA SER A 226 2.63 -4.30 10.44
C SER A 226 2.03 -5.58 11.04
N LYS A 227 1.78 -6.60 10.22
CA LYS A 227 1.39 -7.94 10.66
C LYS A 227 2.53 -8.71 11.35
N ASN A 228 3.79 -8.28 11.15
CA ASN A 228 4.95 -8.90 11.78
C ASN A 228 5.15 -8.32 13.19
N ILE A 229 4.79 -9.12 14.19
CA ILE A 229 4.83 -8.73 15.61
C ILE A 229 6.24 -8.44 16.12
N ALA A 230 7.28 -9.05 15.54
CA ALA A 230 8.66 -8.82 15.95
C ALA A 230 9.21 -7.49 15.38
N VAL A 231 8.80 -7.08 14.16
CA VAL A 231 9.13 -5.75 13.64
C VAL A 231 8.45 -4.67 14.48
N LYS A 232 7.17 -4.86 14.86
CA LYS A 232 6.49 -3.98 15.81
C LYS A 232 7.28 -3.87 17.12
N LYS A 233 7.62 -5.01 17.73
CA LYS A 233 8.41 -5.05 18.97
C LYS A 233 9.75 -4.34 18.84
N ALA A 234 10.45 -4.52 17.72
CA ALA A 234 11.71 -3.83 17.46
C ALA A 234 11.55 -2.30 17.42
N PHE A 235 10.48 -1.79 16.81
CA PHE A 235 10.16 -0.37 16.86
C PHE A 235 9.85 0.11 18.29
N GLU A 236 9.05 -0.65 19.05
CA GLU A 236 8.72 -0.31 20.43
C GLU A 236 9.96 -0.23 21.33
N ASP A 237 10.91 -1.18 21.16
CA ASP A 237 12.14 -1.22 21.91
C ASP A 237 13.10 -0.07 21.56
N ILE A 238 13.19 0.26 20.25
CA ILE A 238 14.10 1.33 19.79
C ILE A 238 13.55 2.71 20.14
N LEU A 239 12.24 2.91 20.00
CA LEU A 239 11.59 4.20 20.29
C LEU A 239 11.18 4.37 21.76
N ASN A 240 11.31 3.30 22.56
CA ASN A 240 10.91 3.24 23.96
C ASN A 240 9.45 3.71 24.18
N THR A 241 8.56 3.29 23.31
CA THR A 241 7.12 3.63 23.36
C THR A 241 6.25 2.51 22.83
N LYS A 242 4.96 2.53 23.17
CA LYS A 242 3.98 1.58 22.64
C LYS A 242 3.51 2.01 21.26
N ILE A 243 3.40 1.05 20.36
CA ILE A 243 2.96 1.27 18.98
C ILE A 243 1.61 0.58 18.75
N ILE A 244 0.66 1.35 18.25
CA ILE A 244 -0.66 0.85 17.87
C ILE A 244 -0.54 0.07 16.56
N THR A 245 -1.26 -1.05 16.45
CA THR A 245 -1.48 -1.75 15.18
C THR A 245 -2.97 -2.00 15.02
N ASP A 246 -3.47 -1.92 13.81
CA ASP A 246 -4.86 -2.22 13.46
C ASP A 246 -4.89 -3.53 12.66
N LYS A 247 -5.92 -4.37 12.90
CA LYS A 247 -6.12 -5.63 12.13
C LYS A 247 -6.23 -5.37 10.62
N ASP A 248 -6.81 -4.21 10.24
CA ASP A 248 -6.98 -3.74 8.88
C ASP A 248 -5.90 -2.70 8.47
N GLY A 249 -4.80 -2.60 9.22
CA GLY A 249 -3.72 -1.63 8.99
C GLY A 249 -3.12 -1.68 7.58
N HIS A 250 -3.22 -2.83 6.92
CA HIS A 250 -2.81 -3.03 5.53
C HIS A 250 -3.84 -2.51 4.50
N LEU A 251 -5.04 -2.13 4.93
CA LEU A 251 -6.13 -1.61 4.09
C LEU A 251 -6.32 -0.10 4.20
N MET A 252 -5.54 0.60 5.05
CA MET A 252 -5.75 2.02 5.35
C MET A 252 -5.71 2.93 4.12
N GLY A 253 -4.86 2.62 3.13
CA GLY A 253 -4.85 3.34 1.85
C GLY A 253 -6.18 3.21 1.09
N ALA A 254 -6.69 1.99 0.95
CA ALA A 254 -7.96 1.73 0.28
C ALA A 254 -9.14 2.33 1.07
N LEU A 255 -9.14 2.20 2.41
CA LEU A 255 -10.15 2.80 3.28
C LEU A 255 -10.18 4.34 3.14
N GLY A 256 -9.02 4.96 3.21
CA GLY A 256 -8.92 6.42 3.12
C GLY A 256 -9.39 6.97 1.79
N VAL A 257 -9.08 6.31 0.67
CA VAL A 257 -9.54 6.78 -0.63
C VAL A 257 -11.04 6.49 -0.85
N ALA A 258 -11.59 5.43 -0.23
CA ALA A 258 -13.03 5.21 -0.20
C ALA A 258 -13.76 6.32 0.57
N ILE A 259 -13.22 6.72 1.74
CA ILE A 259 -13.77 7.84 2.53
C ILE A 259 -13.71 9.16 1.74
N LEU A 260 -12.60 9.41 1.03
CA LEU A 260 -12.41 10.60 0.21
C LEU A 260 -13.32 10.66 -1.02
N SER A 261 -13.82 9.51 -1.49
CA SER A 261 -14.66 9.42 -2.67
C SER A 261 -16.10 9.94 -2.45
N LYS A 262 -16.23 11.04 -1.68
CA LYS A 262 -17.52 11.69 -1.40
C LYS A 262 -18.28 12.00 -2.69
N GLU A 263 -19.58 11.90 -2.59
CA GLU A 263 -20.58 12.07 -3.64
C GLU A 263 -20.57 13.48 -4.26
N LYS A 264 -19.60 13.77 -5.14
CA LYS A 264 -19.74 14.95 -6.02
C LYS A 264 -20.62 14.63 -7.23
N LYS A 265 -20.69 13.37 -7.63
CA LYS A 265 -21.50 12.86 -8.71
C LYS A 265 -21.68 11.37 -8.47
N GLU A 266 -22.92 10.91 -8.28
CA GLU A 266 -23.19 9.48 -8.19
C GLU A 266 -22.76 8.82 -9.50
N ILE A 267 -21.95 7.78 -9.41
CA ILE A 267 -21.65 6.91 -10.52
C ILE A 267 -22.50 5.63 -10.38
N ASN A 268 -22.96 5.10 -11.49
CA ASN A 268 -23.55 3.78 -11.51
C ASN A 268 -22.43 2.76 -11.75
N PHE A 269 -21.74 2.37 -10.67
CA PHE A 269 -20.66 1.39 -10.77
C PHE A 269 -21.21 0.01 -11.10
N SER A 270 -20.63 -0.65 -12.10
CA SER A 270 -20.96 -2.02 -12.48
C SER A 270 -19.72 -2.90 -12.44
N PHE A 271 -19.87 -4.09 -11.85
CA PHE A 271 -18.83 -5.12 -11.88
C PHE A 271 -18.60 -5.74 -13.26
N ASN A 272 -19.42 -5.41 -14.28
CA ASN A 272 -19.20 -5.84 -15.66
C ASN A 272 -17.83 -5.43 -16.20
N ILE A 273 -17.20 -4.42 -15.61
CA ILE A 273 -15.82 -4.00 -15.91
C ILE A 273 -14.80 -5.13 -15.78
N ILE A 274 -15.10 -6.18 -15.02
CA ILE A 274 -14.24 -7.36 -14.86
C ILE A 274 -14.04 -8.07 -16.21
N THR A 275 -15.06 -8.08 -17.07
CA THR A 275 -15.05 -8.73 -18.38
C THR A 275 -14.53 -7.84 -19.52
N ASP A 276 -14.48 -6.52 -19.32
CA ASP A 276 -13.97 -5.58 -20.31
C ASP A 276 -12.49 -5.84 -20.64
N SER A 277 -12.11 -5.65 -21.90
CA SER A 277 -10.71 -5.71 -22.32
C SER A 277 -10.06 -4.35 -22.12
N PHE A 278 -8.91 -4.32 -21.41
CA PHE A 278 -8.10 -3.11 -21.24
C PHE A 278 -6.69 -3.35 -21.75
N LYS A 279 -6.16 -2.39 -22.50
CA LYS A 279 -4.81 -2.41 -23.01
C LYS A 279 -4.14 -1.06 -22.73
N THR A 280 -2.89 -1.11 -22.31
CA THR A 280 -2.03 0.08 -22.17
C THR A 280 -0.95 0.03 -23.24
N THR A 281 -0.71 1.17 -23.88
CA THR A 281 0.38 1.35 -24.83
C THR A 281 1.13 2.62 -24.46
N SER A 282 2.41 2.71 -24.79
CA SER A 282 3.18 3.95 -24.69
C SER A 282 3.67 4.38 -26.05
N LYS A 283 3.78 5.70 -26.27
CA LYS A 283 4.40 6.30 -27.43
C LYS A 283 5.13 7.58 -27.05
N ASN A 284 6.19 7.89 -27.73
CA ASN A 284 6.87 9.14 -27.54
C ASN A 284 6.16 10.28 -28.28
N CYS A 285 6.09 11.46 -27.63
CA CYS A 285 5.59 12.68 -28.23
C CYS A 285 6.75 13.39 -28.96
N GLU A 286 6.81 13.29 -30.25
CA GLU A 286 7.89 13.83 -31.07
C GLU A 286 7.76 15.33 -31.37
N ASN A 287 6.88 16.05 -30.68
CA ASN A 287 6.55 17.45 -30.97
C ASN A 287 7.56 18.48 -30.42
N CYS A 288 8.53 18.08 -29.59
CA CYS A 288 9.59 18.94 -29.06
C CYS A 288 10.71 18.09 -28.39
N PRO A 289 11.86 18.71 -28.05
CA PRO A 289 13.01 18.02 -27.45
C PRO A 289 12.72 17.28 -26.13
N ASN A 290 11.64 17.62 -25.41
CA ASN A 290 11.25 16.90 -24.18
C ASN A 290 10.85 15.45 -24.44
N ASN A 291 10.45 15.12 -25.66
CA ASN A 291 10.10 13.76 -26.10
C ASN A 291 9.31 12.96 -25.04
N CYS A 292 8.21 13.55 -24.54
CA CYS A 292 7.43 12.97 -23.44
C CYS A 292 6.91 11.59 -23.82
N GLU A 293 7.06 10.62 -22.89
CA GLU A 293 6.38 9.34 -23.00
C GLU A 293 4.90 9.52 -22.65
N ILE A 294 4.03 9.19 -23.60
CA ILE A 294 2.57 9.28 -23.48
C ILE A 294 2.02 7.88 -23.29
N ILE A 295 1.39 7.66 -22.16
CA ILE A 295 0.69 6.43 -21.85
C ILE A 295 -0.74 6.57 -22.34
N CYS A 296 -1.20 5.60 -23.12
CA CYS A 296 -2.56 5.50 -23.62
C CYS A 296 -3.26 4.30 -22.95
N ILE A 297 -4.51 4.45 -22.58
CA ILE A 297 -5.36 3.34 -22.12
C ILE A 297 -6.54 3.17 -23.07
N GLU A 298 -6.72 1.95 -23.52
CA GLU A 298 -7.82 1.53 -24.38
C GLU A 298 -8.75 0.59 -23.62
N LYS A 299 -10.05 0.73 -23.87
CA LYS A 299 -11.09 -0.18 -23.42
C LYS A 299 -11.77 -0.75 -24.66
N ASN A 300 -11.78 -2.07 -24.84
CA ASN A 300 -12.40 -2.74 -25.97
C ASN A 300 -11.95 -2.14 -27.32
N ASN A 301 -10.64 -1.87 -27.46
CA ASN A 301 -9.99 -1.23 -28.60
C ASN A 301 -10.35 0.24 -28.86
N HIS A 302 -11.00 0.93 -27.93
CA HIS A 302 -11.26 2.37 -28.00
C HIS A 302 -10.39 3.09 -26.98
N LEU A 303 -9.70 4.16 -27.41
CA LEU A 303 -8.91 5.02 -26.52
C LEU A 303 -9.83 5.76 -25.55
N ILE A 304 -9.64 5.54 -24.24
CA ILE A 304 -10.46 6.18 -23.21
C ILE A 304 -9.73 7.31 -22.48
N ASP A 305 -8.39 7.26 -22.40
CA ASP A 305 -7.58 8.32 -21.78
C ASP A 305 -6.12 8.25 -22.20
N SER A 306 -5.39 9.36 -22.02
CA SER A 306 -3.94 9.40 -22.18
C SER A 306 -3.31 10.40 -21.22
N TRP A 307 -2.08 10.14 -20.77
CA TRP A 307 -1.32 11.04 -19.88
C TRP A 307 0.19 10.90 -20.10
N GLY A 308 0.98 11.77 -19.46
CA GLY A 308 2.44 11.82 -19.59
C GLY A 308 2.92 13.04 -20.38
N ASN A 309 2.03 13.70 -21.15
CA ASN A 309 2.33 14.93 -21.83
C ASN A 309 2.60 16.08 -20.83
N ARG A 310 3.62 16.89 -21.12
CA ARG A 310 3.95 18.11 -20.34
C ARG A 310 3.28 19.38 -20.89
N CYS A 311 2.67 19.30 -22.07
CA CYS A 311 1.98 20.40 -22.72
C CYS A 311 0.84 19.89 -23.62
N GLU A 312 -0.04 20.78 -24.06
CA GLU A 312 -1.20 20.43 -24.91
C GLU A 312 -0.81 19.80 -26.27
N ARG A 313 0.41 20.05 -26.78
CA ARG A 313 0.88 19.46 -28.05
C ARG A 313 1.00 17.94 -28.01
N GLY A 314 1.27 17.38 -26.82
CA GLY A 314 1.37 15.94 -26.61
C GLY A 314 0.03 15.26 -26.26
N LYS A 315 -1.05 16.01 -26.21
CA LYS A 315 -2.37 15.46 -25.87
C LYS A 315 -2.89 14.57 -27.00
N VAL A 316 -3.20 13.32 -26.67
CA VAL A 316 -3.88 12.41 -27.62
C VAL A 316 -5.37 12.60 -27.47
N LYS A 317 -6.05 12.92 -28.55
CA LYS A 317 -7.50 13.10 -28.53
C LYS A 317 -8.16 11.74 -28.35
N THR A 318 -9.07 11.64 -27.39
CA THR A 318 -10.01 10.53 -27.28
C THR A 318 -11.01 10.65 -28.42
N SER A 319 -11.20 9.59 -29.18
CA SER A 319 -12.19 9.50 -30.26
C SER A 319 -13.58 9.34 -29.68
#